data_41fc237038d7b39bc49ab184ae57d93b
#
_entry.id   41fc237038d7b39bc49ab184ae57d93b
#
_cell.length_a   1.000
_cell.length_b   1.000
_cell.length_c   1.000
_cell.angle_alpha   90.00
_cell.angle_beta   90.00
_cell.angle_gamma   90.00
#
_symmetry.space_group_name_H-M   'P 1'
#
loop_
_entity.id
_entity.type
_entity.pdbx_description
1 polymer ?
#
loop_
_entity_poly.entity_id
_entity_poly.type
_entity_poly.pdbx_seq_one_letter_code
_entity_poly.pdbx_strand_id
1 'polypeptide(L)'
;MNARLDRLGRTGVPRAYFMDYLPREDALRLVRNFRPKLKRLWSRLAADPDVHRRLEWGGVSLSPVVILFLRDAVESSLLLGLLFLEAAFRVLEAHSPQAVIISGDRRYAERALALAARALGIPTILFFGAPIPGRDRMNLLDVGDRILVIGGHVKNALAGQGIDPRRIAVVGDPRSNAARLVPRPELRAQVFRDFNLF
;
A
#
# COMPACT_ATOMS: atom_id res chain seq x y z
N MET A 1 22.62 -3.84 -3.54
CA MET A 1 22.16 -4.16 -2.16
C MET A 1 22.24 -2.90 -1.32
N ASN A 2 21.20 -2.57 -0.62
CA ASN A 2 20.90 -1.20 -0.18
C ASN A 2 21.57 -0.90 1.17
N ALA A 3 22.52 0.05 1.23
CA ALA A 3 23.23 0.47 2.46
C ALA A 3 22.29 0.87 3.64
N ARG A 4 21.02 1.18 3.37
CA ARG A 4 19.98 1.38 4.38
C ARG A 4 19.56 0.08 5.08
N LEU A 5 19.59 -1.04 4.38
CA LEU A 5 19.25 -2.35 4.94
C LEU A 5 20.34 -2.86 5.88
N ASP A 6 21.61 -2.53 5.62
CA ASP A 6 22.74 -2.92 6.48
C ASP A 6 22.74 -2.20 7.83
N ARG A 7 22.23 -0.95 7.89
CA ARG A 7 22.09 -0.22 9.15
C ARG A 7 21.05 -0.84 10.09
N LEU A 8 19.96 -1.38 9.55
CA LEU A 8 18.94 -2.05 10.36
C LEU A 8 19.44 -3.40 10.90
N GLY A 9 20.42 -4.09 10.24
CA GLY A 9 21.05 -5.32 10.73
C GLY A 9 21.80 -5.12 12.04
N ARG A 10 22.25 -3.90 12.31
CA ARG A 10 22.93 -3.53 13.55
C ARG A 10 21.96 -3.33 14.73
N THR A 11 20.65 -3.29 14.48
CA THR A 11 19.63 -3.11 15.54
C THR A 11 19.12 -4.42 16.13
N GLY A 12 19.60 -5.57 15.67
CA GLY A 12 19.12 -6.88 16.12
C GLY A 12 17.68 -7.22 15.68
N VAL A 13 17.05 -6.38 14.84
CA VAL A 13 15.69 -6.65 14.33
C VAL A 13 15.75 -7.76 13.29
N PRO A 14 15.05 -8.88 13.48
CA PRO A 14 14.97 -9.96 12.49
C PRO A 14 14.43 -9.43 11.16
N ARG A 15 15.00 -9.91 10.07
CA ARG A 15 14.59 -9.55 8.73
C ARG A 15 14.29 -10.79 7.92
N ALA A 16 13.24 -10.68 7.12
CA ALA A 16 12.92 -11.66 6.12
C ALA A 16 12.39 -10.95 4.87
N TYR A 17 12.73 -11.48 3.72
CA TYR A 17 12.10 -11.04 2.48
C TYR A 17 10.73 -11.71 2.38
N PHE A 18 9.74 -10.89 2.11
CA PHE A 18 8.35 -11.33 2.05
C PHE A 18 8.14 -12.55 1.13
N MET A 19 8.80 -12.57 -0.03
CA MET A 19 8.69 -13.65 -1.01
C MET A 19 9.48 -14.92 -0.64
N ASP A 20 10.36 -14.88 0.37
CA ASP A 20 11.08 -16.07 0.85
C ASP A 20 10.10 -17.08 1.50
N TYR A 21 8.93 -16.61 1.94
CA TYR A 21 7.86 -17.45 2.49
C TYR A 21 7.02 -18.15 1.42
N LEU A 22 7.22 -17.86 0.13
CA LEU A 22 6.53 -18.53 -0.97
C LEU A 22 7.55 -19.32 -1.82
N PRO A 23 7.75 -20.61 -1.54
CA PRO A 23 8.63 -21.46 -2.33
C PRO A 23 8.26 -21.43 -3.82
N ARG A 24 9.27 -21.50 -4.67
CA ARG A 24 9.10 -21.42 -6.13
C ARG A 24 8.08 -22.43 -6.66
N GLU A 25 8.06 -23.65 -6.11
CA GLU A 25 7.13 -24.71 -6.53
C GLU A 25 5.67 -24.33 -6.23
N ASP A 26 5.42 -23.76 -5.06
CA ASP A 26 4.10 -23.28 -4.66
C ASP A 26 3.66 -22.11 -5.51
N ALA A 27 4.55 -21.15 -5.77
CA ALA A 27 4.28 -20.04 -6.68
C ALA A 27 3.91 -20.56 -8.08
N LEU A 28 4.65 -21.50 -8.63
CA LEU A 28 4.37 -22.12 -9.93
C LEU A 28 3.04 -22.88 -9.92
N ARG A 29 2.71 -23.57 -8.83
CA ARG A 29 1.42 -24.26 -8.65
C ARG A 29 0.27 -23.24 -8.67
N LEU A 30 0.37 -22.13 -7.95
CA LEU A 30 -0.61 -21.04 -7.95
C LEU A 30 -0.78 -20.46 -9.36
N VAL A 31 0.31 -20.15 -10.04
CA VAL A 31 0.27 -19.64 -11.42
C VAL A 31 -0.48 -20.60 -12.34
N ARG A 32 -0.16 -21.90 -12.31
CA ARG A 32 -0.82 -22.91 -13.12
C ARG A 32 -2.32 -23.01 -12.83
N ASN A 33 -2.71 -22.90 -11.57
CA ASN A 33 -4.10 -23.04 -11.14
C ASN A 33 -4.94 -21.77 -11.44
N PHE A 34 -4.38 -20.58 -11.30
CA PHE A 34 -5.13 -19.33 -11.40
C PHE A 34 -5.07 -18.69 -12.79
N ARG A 35 -3.98 -18.84 -13.53
CA ARG A 35 -3.86 -18.24 -14.86
C ARG A 35 -4.99 -18.62 -15.84
N PRO A 36 -5.45 -19.90 -15.93
CA PRO A 36 -6.60 -20.22 -16.75
C PRO A 36 -7.92 -19.59 -16.27
N LYS A 37 -8.07 -19.42 -14.95
CA LYS A 37 -9.25 -18.79 -14.35
C LYS A 37 -9.29 -17.30 -14.68
N LEU A 38 -8.14 -16.61 -14.57
CA LEU A 38 -8.02 -15.20 -14.92
C LEU A 38 -8.24 -14.95 -16.41
N LYS A 39 -7.73 -15.82 -17.28
CA LYS A 39 -8.04 -15.75 -18.71
C LYS A 39 -9.54 -15.90 -19.00
N ARG A 40 -10.22 -16.83 -18.34
CA ARG A 40 -11.68 -16.98 -18.47
C ARG A 40 -12.45 -15.77 -17.94
N LEU A 41 -12.01 -15.22 -16.79
CA LEU A 41 -12.55 -13.98 -16.25
C LEU A 41 -12.40 -12.84 -17.25
N TRP A 42 -11.20 -12.69 -17.82
CA TRP A 42 -10.91 -11.70 -18.84
C TRP A 42 -11.82 -11.85 -20.07
N SER A 43 -11.96 -13.08 -20.61
CA SER A 43 -12.81 -13.33 -21.76
C SER A 43 -14.28 -12.92 -21.52
N ARG A 44 -14.79 -13.12 -20.31
CA ARG A 44 -16.13 -12.68 -19.92
C ARG A 44 -16.23 -11.15 -19.85
N LEU A 45 -15.28 -10.50 -19.18
CA LEU A 45 -15.26 -9.03 -19.05
C LEU A 45 -15.11 -8.34 -20.41
N ALA A 46 -14.25 -8.88 -21.27
CA ALA A 46 -14.04 -8.33 -22.62
C ALA A 46 -15.24 -8.51 -23.54
N ALA A 47 -16.10 -9.48 -23.29
CA ALA A 47 -17.34 -9.70 -24.06
C ALA A 47 -18.57 -9.00 -23.46
N ASP A 48 -18.44 -8.38 -22.27
CA ASP A 48 -19.55 -7.75 -21.56
C ASP A 48 -19.90 -6.39 -22.16
N PRO A 49 -21.11 -6.19 -22.72
CA PRO A 49 -21.54 -4.92 -23.28
C PRO A 49 -21.55 -3.77 -22.25
N ASP A 50 -21.79 -4.08 -20.98
CA ASP A 50 -21.82 -3.07 -19.91
C ASP A 50 -20.42 -2.51 -19.63
N VAL A 51 -19.38 -3.34 -19.74
CA VAL A 51 -17.98 -2.89 -19.67
C VAL A 51 -17.70 -1.90 -20.80
N HIS A 52 -18.08 -2.24 -22.04
CA HIS A 52 -17.88 -1.35 -23.19
C HIS A 52 -18.65 -0.04 -23.05
N ARG A 53 -19.90 -0.08 -22.62
CA ARG A 53 -20.73 1.13 -22.38
C ARG A 53 -20.12 2.06 -21.33
N ARG A 54 -19.55 1.51 -20.27
CA ARG A 54 -18.85 2.31 -19.23
C ARG A 54 -17.54 2.91 -19.70
N LEU A 55 -17.01 2.46 -20.83
CA LEU A 55 -15.81 3.00 -21.47
C LEU A 55 -16.13 4.04 -22.57
N GLU A 56 -17.35 4.52 -22.62
CA GLU A 56 -17.75 5.66 -23.47
C GLU A 56 -17.65 6.96 -22.69
N TRP A 57 -17.03 7.95 -23.27
CA TRP A 57 -16.92 9.30 -22.72
C TRP A 57 -17.16 10.35 -23.80
N GLY A 58 -18.17 11.21 -23.59
CA GLY A 58 -18.52 12.26 -24.56
C GLY A 58 -18.90 11.71 -25.96
N GLY A 59 -19.49 10.51 -26.03
CA GLY A 59 -19.83 9.84 -27.30
C GLY A 59 -18.66 9.16 -28.00
N VAL A 60 -17.48 9.14 -27.38
CA VAL A 60 -16.29 8.47 -27.91
C VAL A 60 -16.02 7.18 -27.13
N SER A 61 -15.86 6.05 -27.82
CA SER A 61 -15.48 4.79 -27.19
C SER A 61 -13.99 4.77 -26.87
N LEU A 62 -13.66 4.61 -25.59
CA LEU A 62 -12.31 4.39 -25.09
C LEU A 62 -11.92 2.91 -25.04
N SER A 63 -12.84 2.01 -25.37
CA SER A 63 -12.64 0.56 -25.32
C SER A 63 -11.38 0.07 -26.02
N PRO A 64 -11.04 0.50 -27.25
CA PRO A 64 -9.86 -0.02 -27.94
C PRO A 64 -8.54 0.18 -27.19
N VAL A 65 -8.45 1.23 -26.37
CA VAL A 65 -7.24 1.55 -25.59
C VAL A 65 -7.32 0.95 -24.19
N VAL A 66 -8.44 1.19 -23.49
CA VAL A 66 -8.58 0.82 -22.08
C VAL A 66 -8.63 -0.69 -21.88
N ILE A 67 -9.21 -1.42 -22.84
CA ILE A 67 -9.35 -2.88 -22.77
C ILE A 67 -7.99 -3.59 -22.69
N LEU A 68 -6.95 -3.06 -23.33
CA LEU A 68 -5.59 -3.62 -23.26
C LEU A 68 -5.00 -3.49 -21.84
N PHE A 69 -5.20 -2.33 -21.20
CA PHE A 69 -4.76 -2.12 -19.81
C PHE A 69 -5.56 -2.98 -18.82
N LEU A 70 -6.87 -3.11 -19.03
CA LEU A 70 -7.71 -3.98 -18.21
C LEU A 70 -7.31 -5.45 -18.34
N ARG A 71 -6.90 -5.89 -19.51
CA ARG A 71 -6.38 -7.25 -19.72
C ARG A 71 -5.14 -7.49 -18.86
N ASP A 72 -4.15 -6.59 -18.92
CA ASP A 72 -2.95 -6.73 -18.09
C ASP A 72 -3.29 -6.68 -16.60
N ALA A 73 -4.19 -5.80 -16.18
CA ALA A 73 -4.65 -5.74 -14.81
C ALA A 73 -5.28 -7.07 -14.36
N VAL A 74 -6.09 -7.72 -15.17
CA VAL A 74 -6.75 -9.00 -14.83
C VAL A 74 -5.78 -10.17 -14.92
N GLU A 75 -5.00 -10.30 -15.99
CA GLU A 75 -4.18 -11.49 -16.23
C GLU A 75 -2.85 -11.46 -15.48
N SER A 76 -2.25 -10.29 -15.28
CA SER A 76 -0.92 -10.13 -14.67
C SER A 76 -0.99 -9.58 -13.26
N SER A 77 -1.65 -8.43 -13.08
CA SER A 77 -1.66 -7.73 -11.79
C SER A 77 -2.44 -8.49 -10.71
N LEU A 78 -3.59 -9.09 -11.06
CA LEU A 78 -4.33 -9.96 -10.11
C LEU A 78 -3.54 -11.22 -9.77
N LEU A 79 -2.85 -11.84 -10.74
CA LEU A 79 -2.00 -13.00 -10.47
C LEU A 79 -0.87 -12.66 -9.50
N LEU A 80 -0.21 -11.53 -9.72
CA LEU A 80 0.82 -11.04 -8.81
C LEU A 80 0.24 -10.77 -7.41
N GLY A 81 -0.93 -10.13 -7.33
CA GLY A 81 -1.65 -9.93 -6.07
C GLY A 81 -1.93 -11.23 -5.31
N LEU A 82 -2.33 -12.29 -6.01
CA LEU A 82 -2.55 -13.62 -5.42
C LEU A 82 -1.26 -14.24 -4.86
N LEU A 83 -0.14 -14.09 -5.56
CA LEU A 83 1.15 -14.56 -5.05
C LEU A 83 1.56 -13.83 -3.77
N PHE A 84 1.39 -12.51 -3.74
CA PHE A 84 1.64 -11.73 -2.53
C PHE A 84 0.68 -12.08 -1.40
N LEU A 85 -0.57 -12.37 -1.69
CA LEU A 85 -1.56 -12.75 -0.68
C LEU A 85 -1.20 -14.10 -0.04
N GLU A 86 -0.81 -15.09 -0.83
CA GLU A 86 -0.35 -16.38 -0.32
C GLU A 86 0.92 -16.22 0.55
N ALA A 87 1.91 -15.44 0.07
CA ALA A 87 3.09 -15.13 0.87
C ALA A 87 2.73 -14.44 2.19
N ALA A 88 1.74 -13.53 2.17
CA ALA A 88 1.26 -12.85 3.37
C ALA A 88 0.69 -13.82 4.41
N PHE A 89 -0.18 -14.75 4.00
CA PHE A 89 -0.71 -15.77 4.89
C PHE A 89 0.41 -16.56 5.54
N ARG A 90 1.37 -17.04 4.78
CA ARG A 90 2.50 -17.82 5.29
C ARG A 90 3.39 -17.04 6.25
N VAL A 91 3.65 -15.76 5.97
CA VAL A 91 4.38 -14.88 6.90
C VAL A 91 3.64 -14.77 8.23
N LEU A 92 2.33 -14.51 8.19
CA LEU A 92 1.52 -14.33 9.39
C LEU A 92 1.38 -15.62 10.19
N GLU A 93 1.22 -16.76 9.52
CA GLU A 93 1.18 -18.08 10.18
C GLU A 93 2.54 -18.43 10.82
N ALA A 94 3.65 -18.18 10.12
CA ALA A 94 4.98 -18.50 10.62
C ALA A 94 5.38 -17.65 11.84
N HIS A 95 4.92 -16.39 11.91
CA HIS A 95 5.34 -15.47 12.97
C HIS A 95 4.27 -15.21 14.03
N SER A 96 3.01 -15.53 13.76
CA SER A 96 1.87 -15.33 14.67
C SER A 96 1.89 -13.97 15.39
N PRO A 97 2.01 -12.83 14.66
CA PRO A 97 2.18 -11.53 15.27
C PRO A 97 0.91 -11.09 15.99
N GLN A 98 1.05 -10.35 17.09
CA GLN A 98 -0.08 -9.74 17.81
C GLN A 98 -0.71 -8.56 17.06
N ALA A 99 0.05 -7.90 16.19
CA ALA A 99 -0.40 -6.82 15.33
C ALA A 99 0.52 -6.68 14.13
N VAL A 100 0.01 -6.11 13.04
CA VAL A 100 0.76 -5.81 11.82
C VAL A 100 0.80 -4.31 11.59
N ILE A 101 1.99 -3.75 11.42
CA ILE A 101 2.19 -2.35 11.06
C ILE A 101 2.60 -2.28 9.59
N ILE A 102 1.86 -1.52 8.79
CA ILE A 102 2.16 -1.29 7.39
C ILE A 102 2.41 0.20 7.13
N SER A 103 3.35 0.50 6.25
CA SER A 103 3.75 1.88 5.93
C SER A 103 2.95 2.50 4.77
N GLY A 104 2.00 1.78 4.24
CA GLY A 104 1.14 2.19 3.12
C GLY A 104 0.23 1.05 2.68
N ASP A 105 -0.63 1.31 1.72
CA ASP A 105 -1.54 0.32 1.14
C ASP A 105 -1.49 0.29 -0.39
N ARG A 106 -0.55 1.02 -1.00
CA ARG A 106 -0.44 1.16 -2.46
C ARG A 106 0.29 0.02 -3.13
N ARG A 107 1.14 -0.70 -2.39
CA ARG A 107 1.94 -1.80 -2.95
C ARG A 107 1.26 -3.14 -2.70
N TYR A 108 1.49 -4.08 -3.61
CA TYR A 108 0.90 -5.42 -3.50
C TYR A 108 1.21 -6.12 -2.17
N ALA A 109 2.46 -6.04 -1.71
CA ALA A 109 2.89 -6.69 -0.47
C ALA A 109 2.17 -6.13 0.76
N GLU A 110 2.13 -4.80 0.91
CA GLU A 110 1.50 -4.12 2.04
C GLU A 110 0.00 -4.40 2.07
N ARG A 111 -0.65 -4.33 0.90
CA ARG A 111 -2.08 -4.61 0.76
C ARG A 111 -2.40 -6.07 1.03
N ALA A 112 -1.60 -6.99 0.51
CA ALA A 112 -1.77 -8.42 0.74
C ALA A 112 -1.61 -8.75 2.23
N LEU A 113 -0.60 -8.16 2.89
CA LEU A 113 -0.37 -8.35 4.32
C LEU A 113 -1.56 -7.85 5.16
N ALA A 114 -2.10 -6.67 4.84
CA ALA A 114 -3.26 -6.13 5.53
C ALA A 114 -4.52 -7.00 5.33
N LEU A 115 -4.77 -7.48 4.11
CA LEU A 115 -5.91 -8.34 3.80
C LEU A 115 -5.81 -9.71 4.48
N ALA A 116 -4.62 -10.31 4.47
CA ALA A 116 -4.37 -11.57 5.15
C ALA A 116 -4.50 -11.43 6.68
N ALA A 117 -3.94 -10.36 7.27
CA ALA A 117 -4.07 -10.07 8.69
C ALA A 117 -5.53 -9.92 9.10
N ARG A 118 -6.32 -9.17 8.33
CA ARG A 118 -7.77 -9.04 8.56
C ARG A 118 -8.50 -10.37 8.49
N ALA A 119 -8.17 -11.22 7.52
CA ALA A 119 -8.77 -12.55 7.38
C ALA A 119 -8.43 -13.47 8.57
N LEU A 120 -7.26 -13.29 9.18
CA LEU A 120 -6.80 -14.03 10.36
C LEU A 120 -7.19 -13.36 11.69
N GLY A 121 -7.92 -12.24 11.67
CA GLY A 121 -8.30 -11.50 12.88
C GLY A 121 -7.12 -10.80 13.58
N ILE A 122 -6.01 -10.58 12.87
CA ILE A 122 -4.82 -9.90 13.41
C ILE A 122 -4.99 -8.39 13.22
N PRO A 123 -4.92 -7.57 14.30
CA PRO A 123 -5.06 -6.13 14.22
C PRO A 123 -4.03 -5.48 13.28
N THR A 124 -4.50 -4.53 12.47
CA THR A 124 -3.65 -3.82 11.52
C THR A 124 -3.55 -2.34 11.84
N ILE A 125 -2.33 -1.80 11.76
CA ILE A 125 -2.01 -0.40 11.97
C ILE A 125 -1.40 0.14 10.68
N LEU A 126 -2.09 1.07 10.03
CA LEU A 126 -1.58 1.77 8.86
C LEU A 126 -0.84 3.03 9.30
N PHE A 127 0.46 3.13 9.04
CA PHE A 127 1.21 4.37 9.23
C PHE A 127 1.24 5.18 7.93
N PHE A 128 0.58 6.32 7.95
CA PHE A 128 0.49 7.23 6.82
C PHE A 128 1.49 8.38 6.97
N GLY A 129 2.70 8.19 6.44
CA GLY A 129 3.83 9.11 6.58
C GLY A 129 3.99 10.14 5.46
N ALA A 130 3.01 10.28 4.57
CA ALA A 130 3.06 11.24 3.47
C ALA A 130 1.97 12.31 3.63
N PRO A 131 2.21 13.55 3.18
CA PRO A 131 1.14 14.53 3.04
C PRO A 131 0.16 14.05 1.97
N ILE A 132 -1.13 14.24 2.20
CA ILE A 132 -2.16 13.98 1.20
C ILE A 132 -2.20 15.20 0.26
N PRO A 133 -1.93 15.05 -1.03
CA PRO A 133 -2.14 16.13 -1.98
C PRO A 133 -3.65 16.43 -2.05
N GLY A 134 -4.01 17.64 -1.77
CA GLY A 134 -5.32 18.30 -1.68
C GLY A 134 -6.58 17.54 -2.09
N ARG A 135 -6.94 17.46 -3.36
CA ARG A 135 -8.24 16.96 -3.84
C ARG A 135 -8.23 15.52 -4.35
N ASP A 136 -7.09 14.87 -4.37
CA ASP A 136 -7.02 13.49 -4.84
C ASP A 136 -7.77 12.58 -3.87
N ARG A 137 -8.90 12.05 -4.32
CA ARG A 137 -9.56 10.94 -3.66
C ARG A 137 -8.55 9.79 -3.64
N MET A 138 -7.84 9.70 -2.55
CA MET A 138 -7.04 8.53 -2.32
C MET A 138 -8.04 7.38 -2.13
N ASN A 139 -8.07 6.44 -3.06
CA ASN A 139 -8.73 5.17 -2.87
C ASN A 139 -7.96 4.38 -1.81
N LEU A 140 -7.91 4.94 -0.60
CA LEU A 140 -7.45 4.22 0.56
C LEU A 140 -8.46 3.11 0.78
N LEU A 141 -8.06 1.91 0.47
CA LEU A 141 -8.81 0.78 0.97
C LEU A 141 -8.75 0.86 2.48
N ASP A 142 -9.90 0.79 3.08
CA ASP A 142 -10.10 0.79 4.51
C ASP A 142 -9.58 -0.53 5.14
N VAL A 143 -8.27 -0.77 5.01
CA VAL A 143 -7.64 -2.04 5.40
C VAL A 143 -7.01 -2.00 6.79
N GLY A 144 -6.76 -0.82 7.36
CA GLY A 144 -6.19 -0.70 8.70
C GLY A 144 -7.24 -0.51 9.79
N ASP A 145 -7.17 -1.23 10.90
CA ASP A 145 -8.04 -1.01 12.06
C ASP A 145 -7.74 0.32 12.74
N ARG A 146 -6.49 0.74 12.71
CA ARG A 146 -6.00 2.04 13.17
C ARG A 146 -5.14 2.70 12.11
N ILE A 147 -5.21 4.02 12.03
CA ILE A 147 -4.43 4.82 11.08
C ILE A 147 -3.64 5.85 11.88
N LEU A 148 -2.32 5.79 11.76
CA LEU A 148 -1.41 6.75 12.36
C LEU A 148 -0.99 7.76 11.30
N VAL A 149 -1.13 9.05 11.60
CA VAL A 149 -0.84 10.14 10.66
C VAL A 149 0.14 11.16 11.23
N ILE A 150 0.85 11.83 10.35
CA ILE A 150 1.90 12.79 10.70
C ILE A 150 1.36 14.13 11.23
N GLY A 151 0.10 14.46 10.97
CA GLY A 151 -0.44 15.76 11.36
C GLY A 151 -1.96 15.88 11.26
N GLY A 152 -2.51 16.91 11.89
CA GLY A 152 -3.95 17.17 11.94
C GLY A 152 -4.56 17.39 10.55
N HIS A 153 -3.83 18.03 9.63
CA HIS A 153 -4.29 18.23 8.25
C HIS A 153 -4.53 16.91 7.51
N VAL A 154 -3.68 15.89 7.73
CA VAL A 154 -3.85 14.55 7.15
C VAL A 154 -5.07 13.87 7.78
N LYS A 155 -5.24 13.97 9.10
CA LYS A 155 -6.44 13.47 9.78
C LYS A 155 -7.71 14.06 9.20
N ASN A 156 -7.77 15.39 9.05
CA ASN A 156 -8.94 16.07 8.51
C ASN A 156 -9.22 15.69 7.05
N ALA A 157 -8.18 15.55 6.23
CA ALA A 157 -8.32 15.13 4.85
C ALA A 157 -8.86 13.68 4.73
N LEU A 158 -8.40 12.75 5.56
CA LEU A 158 -8.90 11.38 5.60
C LEU A 158 -10.35 11.30 6.10
N ALA A 159 -10.67 12.06 7.15
CA ALA A 159 -12.03 12.17 7.66
C ALA A 159 -12.99 12.74 6.62
N GLY A 160 -12.57 13.75 5.85
CA GLY A 160 -13.33 14.32 4.74
C GLY A 160 -13.55 13.34 3.57
N GLN A 161 -12.77 12.26 3.49
CA GLN A 161 -12.95 11.16 2.53
C GLN A 161 -13.82 10.02 3.08
N GLY A 162 -14.38 10.16 4.28
CA GLY A 162 -15.30 9.20 4.89
C GLY A 162 -14.67 8.18 5.84
N ILE A 163 -13.38 8.33 6.19
CA ILE A 163 -12.74 7.47 7.19
C ILE A 163 -13.13 7.94 8.59
N ASP A 164 -13.57 7.01 9.45
CA ASP A 164 -13.96 7.32 10.83
C ASP A 164 -12.79 8.00 11.59
N PRO A 165 -12.96 9.27 12.05
CA PRO A 165 -11.92 10.00 12.75
C PRO A 165 -11.40 9.33 14.03
N ARG A 166 -12.21 8.45 14.65
CA ARG A 166 -11.83 7.68 15.85
C ARG A 166 -10.78 6.61 15.56
N ARG A 167 -10.66 6.20 14.30
CA ARG A 167 -9.61 5.28 13.84
C ARG A 167 -8.29 5.98 13.54
N ILE A 168 -8.28 7.33 13.46
CA ILE A 168 -7.14 8.14 13.05
C ILE A 168 -6.48 8.79 14.26
N ALA A 169 -5.24 8.43 14.56
CA ALA A 169 -4.42 9.06 15.59
C ALA A 169 -3.31 9.90 14.96
N VAL A 170 -3.13 11.12 15.47
CA VAL A 170 -2.02 11.99 15.07
C VAL A 170 -0.82 11.67 15.95
N VAL A 171 0.25 11.16 15.36
CA VAL A 171 1.46 10.74 16.07
C VAL A 171 2.71 11.57 15.73
N GLY A 172 2.60 12.49 14.77
CA GLY A 172 3.73 13.24 14.24
C GLY A 172 4.57 12.43 13.23
N ASP A 173 5.59 13.08 12.69
CA ASP A 173 6.54 12.43 11.78
C ASP A 173 7.76 11.97 12.60
N PRO A 174 8.00 10.65 12.74
CA PRO A 174 9.16 10.13 13.47
C PRO A 174 10.50 10.63 12.92
N ARG A 175 10.55 10.95 11.62
CA ARG A 175 11.75 11.48 10.96
C ARG A 175 12.06 12.92 11.41
N SER A 176 11.04 13.69 11.75
CA SER A 176 11.18 15.07 12.23
C SER A 176 11.58 15.15 13.69
N ASN A 177 11.32 14.12 14.49
CA ASN A 177 11.72 14.09 15.89
C ASN A 177 13.25 14.08 16.06
N ALA A 178 13.97 13.43 15.15
CA ALA A 178 15.44 13.48 15.15
C ALA A 178 15.98 14.91 14.97
N ALA A 179 15.29 15.75 14.20
CA ALA A 179 15.67 17.17 14.02
C ALA A 179 15.31 18.05 15.23
N ARG A 180 14.31 17.65 16.03
CA ARG A 180 13.93 18.38 17.27
C ARG A 180 14.88 18.12 18.44
N LEU A 181 15.58 16.97 18.43
CA LEU A 181 16.46 16.57 19.52
C LEU A 181 17.78 17.35 19.56
N VAL A 182 18.11 18.10 18.51
CA VAL A 182 19.31 18.96 18.46
C VAL A 182 18.87 20.35 18.00
N PRO A 183 18.61 21.28 18.92
CA PRO A 183 18.42 22.68 18.59
C PRO A 183 19.67 23.21 17.88
N ARG A 184 19.54 23.57 16.62
CA ARG A 184 20.60 24.22 15.83
C ARG A 184 20.14 25.62 15.41
N PRO A 185 20.25 26.62 16.28
CA PRO A 185 19.88 28.01 15.96
C PRO A 185 20.60 28.50 14.70
N GLU A 186 21.85 28.09 14.53
CA GLU A 186 22.68 28.43 13.38
C GLU A 186 22.13 27.85 12.06
N LEU A 187 21.69 26.57 12.09
CA LEU A 187 21.08 25.93 10.90
C LEU A 187 19.76 26.60 10.53
N ARG A 188 18.97 27.03 11.52
CA ARG A 188 17.75 27.79 11.28
C ARG A 188 18.07 29.12 10.62
N ALA A 189 19.05 29.88 11.16
CA ALA A 189 19.47 31.15 10.61
C ALA A 189 20.06 31.00 9.19
N GLN A 190 20.76 29.90 8.92
CA GLN A 190 21.27 29.59 7.59
C GLN A 190 20.13 29.30 6.61
N VAL A 191 19.18 28.43 6.97
CA VAL A 191 18.00 28.12 6.11
C VAL A 191 17.20 29.37 5.82
N PHE A 192 16.99 30.25 6.81
CA PHE A 192 16.29 31.51 6.60
C PHE A 192 17.02 32.44 5.62
N ARG A 193 18.35 32.50 5.67
CA ARG A 193 19.16 33.26 4.70
C ARG A 193 19.11 32.63 3.30
N ASP A 194 19.32 31.30 3.21
CA ASP A 194 19.44 30.60 1.93
C ASP A 194 18.14 30.62 1.13
N PHE A 195 17.00 30.68 1.80
CA PHE A 195 15.67 30.71 1.18
C PHE A 195 15.00 32.09 1.18
N ASN A 196 15.73 33.14 1.62
CA ASN A 196 15.24 34.53 1.63
C ASN A 196 13.86 34.68 2.32
N LEU A 197 13.73 34.04 3.50
CA LEU A 197 12.46 33.95 4.27
C LEU A 197 12.30 35.08 5.31
N PHE A 198 12.82 36.27 5.05
CA PHE A 198 12.70 37.48 5.88
C PHE A 198 11.83 38.53 5.22
#